data_170ff533076bd33f9e1f35408ac8f459
#
_entry.id   170ff533076bd33f9e1f35408ac8f459
#
_cell.length_a   1.000
_cell.length_b   1.000
_cell.length_c   1.000
_cell.angle_alpha   90.00
_cell.angle_beta   90.00
_cell.angle_gamma   90.00
#
_symmetry.space_group_name_H-M   'P 1'
#
loop_
_entity.id
_entity.type
_entity.pdbx_description
1 polymer ?
#
loop_
_entity_poly.entity_id
_entity_poly.type
_entity_poly.pdbx_seq_one_letter_code
_entity_poly.pdbx_strand_id
1 'polypeptide(L)'
;PYRMFTSRAEYRLILREDNADMRLTDKGKELGIVSDELWEKYQTKKETTAKELNRLNTERINPGSPEAAKIEKLSGEKTSNSTTLTEMLKRPRVLYTHLPKGEIELAPNAIDEIEASVKYEGYIKRQKSEIERLQRNENTPIPEHINYERVVGLSNEVKQKLSEARPKS
;
A
#
# COMPACT_ATOMS: atom_id res chain seq x y z
N PRO A 1 16.45 -7.00 -18.72
CA PRO A 1 16.70 -7.16 -17.28
C PRO A 1 16.45 -5.90 -16.46
N TYR A 2 16.82 -4.70 -16.93
CA TYR A 2 16.68 -3.49 -16.12
C TYR A 2 15.23 -3.05 -15.84
N ARG A 3 14.25 -3.60 -16.54
CA ARG A 3 12.81 -3.45 -16.24
C ARG A 3 12.43 -4.08 -14.89
N MET A 4 13.21 -5.04 -14.42
CA MET A 4 12.95 -5.79 -13.19
C MET A 4 13.43 -5.04 -11.93
N PHE A 5 14.14 -3.93 -12.07
CA PHE A 5 14.57 -3.14 -10.93
C PHE A 5 13.39 -2.42 -10.27
N THR A 6 13.16 -2.70 -9.00
CA THR A 6 12.10 -2.07 -8.19
C THR A 6 12.22 -0.54 -8.12
N SER A 7 13.43 0.01 -8.26
CA SER A 7 13.67 1.46 -8.32
C SER A 7 13.01 2.16 -9.51
N ARG A 8 12.64 1.41 -10.54
CA ARG A 8 11.96 1.90 -11.75
C ARG A 8 10.49 1.50 -11.82
N ALA A 9 10.01 0.76 -10.82
CA ALA A 9 8.60 0.41 -10.74
C ALA A 9 7.79 1.63 -10.30
N GLU A 10 6.83 2.02 -11.13
CA GLU A 10 5.81 2.98 -10.74
C GLU A 10 4.92 2.36 -9.65
N TYR A 11 4.42 3.19 -8.74
CA TYR A 11 3.49 2.77 -7.68
C TYR A 11 3.98 1.61 -6.81
N ARG A 12 5.30 1.49 -6.60
CA ARG A 12 5.94 0.37 -5.89
C ARG A 12 5.42 0.14 -4.47
N LEU A 13 4.85 1.15 -3.81
CA LEU A 13 4.24 1.00 -2.49
C LEU A 13 2.90 0.29 -2.53
N ILE A 14 2.20 0.35 -3.68
CA ILE A 14 0.94 -0.35 -3.91
C ILE A 14 1.19 -1.71 -4.53
N LEU A 15 2.15 -1.79 -5.48
CA LEU A 15 2.47 -2.99 -6.24
C LEU A 15 3.63 -3.77 -5.59
N ARG A 16 3.40 -4.22 -4.36
CA ARG A 16 4.38 -5.03 -3.62
C ARG A 16 4.18 -6.53 -3.91
N GLU A 17 5.23 -7.30 -3.71
CA GLU A 17 5.19 -8.76 -3.82
C GLU A 17 4.32 -9.37 -2.73
N ASP A 18 4.48 -8.90 -1.48
CA ASP A 18 3.78 -9.39 -0.28
C ASP A 18 2.26 -9.22 -0.34
N ASN A 19 1.74 -8.26 -1.14
CA ASN A 19 0.30 -8.05 -1.30
C ASN A 19 -0.25 -8.50 -2.67
N ALA A 20 0.53 -9.21 -3.46
CA ALA A 20 0.11 -9.63 -4.80
C ALA A 20 -1.12 -10.54 -4.77
N ASP A 21 -1.21 -11.44 -3.80
CA ASP A 21 -2.37 -12.29 -3.59
C ASP A 21 -3.64 -11.47 -3.28
N MET A 22 -3.54 -10.47 -2.42
CA MET A 22 -4.67 -9.59 -2.05
C MET A 22 -5.19 -8.75 -3.23
N ARG A 23 -4.36 -8.49 -4.24
CA ARG A 23 -4.73 -7.71 -5.43
C ARG A 23 -5.22 -8.56 -6.59
N LEU A 24 -4.69 -9.76 -6.76
CA LEU A 24 -4.82 -10.53 -8.00
C LEU A 24 -5.66 -11.80 -7.86
N THR A 25 -5.80 -12.39 -6.67
CA THR A 25 -6.47 -13.69 -6.51
C THR A 25 -7.96 -13.63 -6.82
N ASP A 26 -8.66 -12.55 -6.44
CA ASP A 26 -10.07 -12.35 -6.79
C ASP A 26 -10.23 -12.39 -8.32
N LYS A 27 -9.38 -11.69 -9.05
CA LYS A 27 -9.38 -11.66 -10.53
C LYS A 27 -8.98 -12.99 -11.15
N GLY A 28 -8.00 -13.66 -10.57
CA GLY A 28 -7.59 -15.01 -11.00
C GLY A 28 -8.69 -16.05 -10.82
N LYS A 29 -9.51 -15.92 -9.76
CA LYS A 29 -10.68 -16.78 -9.55
C LYS A 29 -11.77 -16.54 -10.60
N GLU A 30 -12.05 -15.27 -10.91
CA GLU A 30 -12.98 -14.91 -12.00
C GLU A 30 -12.55 -15.50 -13.35
N LEU A 31 -11.26 -15.55 -13.62
CA LEU A 31 -10.68 -16.10 -14.85
C LEU A 31 -10.54 -17.63 -14.81
N GLY A 32 -10.88 -18.30 -13.72
CA GLY A 32 -10.81 -19.76 -13.58
C GLY A 32 -9.38 -20.34 -13.47
N ILE A 33 -8.36 -19.51 -13.17
CA ILE A 33 -6.96 -19.94 -13.07
C ILE A 33 -6.51 -20.18 -11.62
N VAL A 34 -7.37 -19.95 -10.64
CA VAL A 34 -7.10 -20.18 -9.22
C VAL A 34 -7.85 -21.42 -8.76
N SER A 35 -7.11 -22.41 -8.22
CA SER A 35 -7.70 -23.61 -7.64
C SER A 35 -8.55 -23.31 -6.41
N ASP A 36 -9.48 -24.21 -6.07
CA ASP A 36 -10.35 -24.05 -4.89
C ASP A 36 -9.54 -24.04 -3.61
N GLU A 37 -8.51 -24.88 -3.47
CA GLU A 37 -7.62 -24.91 -2.31
C GLU A 37 -6.90 -23.56 -2.11
N LEU A 38 -6.36 -22.97 -3.19
CA LEU A 38 -5.69 -21.66 -3.11
C LEU A 38 -6.69 -20.56 -2.78
N TRP A 39 -7.89 -20.65 -3.32
CA TRP A 39 -8.98 -19.72 -3.02
C TRP A 39 -9.38 -19.74 -1.54
N GLU A 40 -9.55 -20.90 -0.93
CA GLU A 40 -9.87 -21.03 0.50
C GLU A 40 -8.77 -20.44 1.39
N LYS A 41 -7.50 -20.75 1.10
CA LYS A 41 -6.35 -20.14 1.80
C LYS A 41 -6.35 -18.62 1.71
N TYR A 42 -6.62 -18.09 0.53
CA TYR A 42 -6.70 -16.65 0.30
C TYR A 42 -7.86 -16.02 1.08
N GLN A 43 -9.05 -16.62 1.04
CA GLN A 43 -10.21 -16.11 1.78
C GLN A 43 -9.94 -16.08 3.29
N THR A 44 -9.36 -17.14 3.82
CA THR A 44 -8.96 -17.21 5.23
C THR A 44 -7.97 -16.10 5.59
N LYS A 45 -6.94 -15.89 4.77
CA LYS A 45 -5.97 -14.78 4.97
C LYS A 45 -6.67 -13.42 4.92
N LYS A 46 -7.54 -13.20 3.94
CA LYS A 46 -8.28 -11.94 3.74
C LYS A 46 -9.15 -11.59 4.95
N GLU A 47 -9.91 -12.59 5.44
CA GLU A 47 -10.78 -12.41 6.60
C GLU A 47 -9.99 -12.18 7.89
N THR A 48 -8.97 -12.98 8.15
CA THR A 48 -8.14 -12.86 9.36
C THR A 48 -7.40 -11.54 9.39
N THR A 49 -6.85 -11.10 8.26
CA THR A 49 -6.19 -9.78 8.13
C THR A 49 -7.19 -8.64 8.39
N ALA A 50 -8.40 -8.70 7.83
CA ALA A 50 -9.42 -7.68 8.02
C ALA A 50 -9.89 -7.60 9.49
N LYS A 51 -10.11 -8.75 10.13
CA LYS A 51 -10.49 -8.82 11.56
C LYS A 51 -9.40 -8.23 12.44
N GLU A 52 -8.14 -8.56 12.17
CA GLU A 52 -7.01 -8.04 12.93
C GLU A 52 -6.80 -6.54 12.74
N LEU A 53 -6.90 -6.01 11.52
CA LEU A 53 -6.85 -4.56 11.28
C LEU A 53 -7.98 -3.83 12.03
N ASN A 54 -9.17 -4.41 12.08
CA ASN A 54 -10.27 -3.84 12.88
C ASN A 54 -9.95 -3.84 14.38
N ARG A 55 -9.38 -4.95 14.90
CA ARG A 55 -8.92 -5.04 16.31
C ARG A 55 -7.88 -3.95 16.61
N LEU A 56 -6.86 -3.81 15.76
CA LEU A 56 -5.81 -2.81 15.93
C LEU A 56 -6.36 -1.37 15.95
N ASN A 57 -7.43 -1.10 15.19
CA ASN A 57 -8.07 0.21 15.15
C ASN A 57 -8.96 0.50 16.37
N THR A 58 -9.51 -0.53 17.00
CA THR A 58 -10.46 -0.39 18.11
C THR A 58 -9.81 -0.53 19.47
N GLU A 59 -8.89 -1.45 19.64
CA GLU A 59 -8.18 -1.66 20.90
C GLU A 59 -7.21 -0.53 21.21
N ARG A 60 -7.17 -0.16 22.48
CA ARG A 60 -6.36 0.96 22.98
C ARG A 60 -5.39 0.51 24.05
N ILE A 61 -4.22 1.11 24.04
CA ILE A 61 -3.21 0.98 25.09
C ILE A 61 -3.25 2.24 25.95
N ASN A 62 -3.34 2.05 27.24
CA ASN A 62 -3.31 3.14 28.20
C ASN A 62 -1.89 3.31 28.79
N PRO A 63 -1.47 4.55 29.08
CA PRO A 63 -0.22 4.81 29.77
C PRO A 63 -0.15 4.03 31.09
N GLY A 64 1.00 3.44 31.40
CA GLY A 64 1.22 2.69 32.63
C GLY A 64 0.63 1.28 32.65
N SER A 65 -0.03 0.82 31.58
CA SER A 65 -0.47 -0.56 31.48
C SER A 65 0.72 -1.53 31.29
N PRO A 66 0.58 -2.82 31.66
CA PRO A 66 1.62 -3.82 31.44
C PRO A 66 2.03 -3.94 29.96
N GLU A 67 1.06 -3.79 29.05
CA GLU A 67 1.26 -3.80 27.61
C GLU A 67 2.10 -2.60 27.14
N ALA A 68 1.80 -1.40 27.67
CA ALA A 68 2.58 -0.20 27.40
C ALA A 68 4.04 -0.35 27.87
N ALA A 69 4.25 -0.88 29.07
CA ALA A 69 5.58 -1.15 29.61
C ALA A 69 6.35 -2.19 28.77
N LYS A 70 5.67 -3.22 28.28
CA LYS A 70 6.26 -4.22 27.39
C LYS A 70 6.72 -3.61 26.08
N ILE A 71 5.86 -2.80 25.46
CA ILE A 71 6.19 -2.11 24.18
C ILE A 71 7.36 -1.16 24.39
N GLU A 72 7.35 -0.35 25.46
CA GLU A 72 8.46 0.55 25.77
C GLU A 72 9.78 -0.21 25.95
N LYS A 73 9.76 -1.33 26.66
CA LYS A 73 10.96 -2.18 26.85
C LYS A 73 11.52 -2.73 25.52
N LEU A 74 10.64 -3.12 24.61
CA LEU A 74 11.03 -3.76 23.33
C LEU A 74 11.39 -2.75 22.22
N SER A 75 10.70 -1.62 22.17
CA SER A 75 10.84 -0.64 21.09
C SER A 75 11.51 0.66 21.51
N GLY A 76 11.58 0.95 22.81
CA GLY A 76 12.00 2.25 23.35
C GLY A 76 10.94 3.35 23.22
N GLU A 77 9.73 3.03 22.75
CA GLU A 77 8.66 4.00 22.48
C GLU A 77 7.70 4.12 23.65
N LYS A 78 7.65 5.29 24.29
CA LYS A 78 6.76 5.58 25.43
C LYS A 78 5.33 5.84 24.99
N THR A 79 4.38 5.34 25.76
CA THR A 79 2.96 5.65 25.64
C THR A 79 2.59 6.75 26.62
N SER A 80 2.44 7.98 26.12
CA SER A 80 2.11 9.15 26.97
C SER A 80 0.59 9.35 27.12
N ASN A 81 -0.17 8.96 26.11
CA ASN A 81 -1.64 9.09 26.07
C ASN A 81 -2.29 7.77 25.66
N SER A 82 -3.58 7.60 25.97
CA SER A 82 -4.36 6.48 25.45
C SER A 82 -4.35 6.51 23.91
N THR A 83 -3.83 5.47 23.28
CA THR A 83 -3.63 5.39 21.83
C THR A 83 -4.10 4.04 21.30
N THR A 84 -4.50 3.96 20.04
CA THR A 84 -4.87 2.69 19.40
C THR A 84 -3.63 1.85 19.10
N LEU A 85 -3.82 0.53 18.94
CA LEU A 85 -2.74 -0.36 18.52
C LEU A 85 -2.22 0.02 17.15
N THR A 86 -3.08 0.48 16.25
CA THR A 86 -2.70 1.02 14.92
C THR A 86 -1.76 2.22 15.04
N GLU A 87 -2.07 3.20 15.89
CA GLU A 87 -1.21 4.36 16.08
C GLU A 87 0.13 3.99 16.73
N MET A 88 0.15 2.98 17.61
CA MET A 88 1.40 2.43 18.12
C MET A 88 2.22 1.77 17.02
N LEU A 89 1.60 0.95 16.16
CA LEU A 89 2.27 0.25 15.06
C LEU A 89 2.82 1.20 13.98
N LYS A 90 2.22 2.38 13.81
CA LYS A 90 2.76 3.43 12.91
C LYS A 90 4.13 3.97 13.33
N ARG A 91 4.53 3.76 14.58
CA ARG A 91 5.84 4.21 15.06
C ARG A 91 6.95 3.34 14.47
N PRO A 92 8.06 3.92 13.98
CA PRO A 92 9.08 3.19 13.23
C PRO A 92 9.69 1.98 13.97
N ARG A 93 9.86 2.10 15.30
CA ARG A 93 10.51 1.08 16.12
C ARG A 93 9.54 0.03 16.68
N VAL A 94 8.24 0.22 16.50
CA VAL A 94 7.22 -0.73 16.96
C VAL A 94 6.96 -1.75 15.87
N LEU A 95 7.09 -3.02 16.19
CA LEU A 95 6.74 -4.16 15.34
C LEU A 95 5.41 -4.75 15.80
N TYR A 96 4.73 -5.46 14.92
CA TYR A 96 3.50 -6.17 15.26
C TYR A 96 3.70 -7.13 16.45
N THR A 97 4.83 -7.82 16.50
CA THR A 97 5.19 -8.75 17.58
C THR A 97 5.35 -8.10 18.97
N HIS A 98 5.52 -6.78 19.03
CA HIS A 98 5.57 -6.02 20.28
C HIS A 98 4.19 -5.75 20.86
N LEU A 99 3.13 -5.79 20.03
CA LEU A 99 1.76 -5.53 20.43
C LEU A 99 1.16 -6.70 21.23
N PRO A 100 0.09 -6.45 21.99
CA PRO A 100 -0.70 -7.52 22.61
C PRO A 100 -1.20 -8.52 21.56
N LYS A 101 -1.06 -9.80 21.83
CA LYS A 101 -1.57 -10.84 20.93
C LYS A 101 -3.10 -10.77 20.85
N GLY A 102 -3.64 -10.87 19.65
CA GLY A 102 -5.06 -11.11 19.42
C GLY A 102 -5.42 -12.58 19.62
N GLU A 103 -6.71 -12.86 19.51
CA GLU A 103 -7.23 -14.24 19.58
C GLU A 103 -6.98 -15.04 18.29
N ILE A 104 -6.72 -14.33 17.19
CA ILE A 104 -6.53 -14.91 15.87
C ILE A 104 -5.05 -15.21 15.63
N GLU A 105 -4.75 -16.45 15.29
CA GLU A 105 -3.42 -16.82 14.83
C GLU A 105 -3.23 -16.39 13.37
N LEU A 106 -2.25 -15.55 13.13
CA LEU A 106 -1.94 -15.02 11.81
C LEU A 106 -0.73 -15.75 11.22
N ALA A 107 -0.81 -16.02 9.92
CA ALA A 107 0.34 -16.47 9.17
C ALA A 107 1.39 -15.33 9.05
N PRO A 108 2.70 -15.65 8.99
CA PRO A 108 3.76 -14.63 8.91
C PRO A 108 3.55 -13.61 7.80
N ASN A 109 3.14 -14.04 6.61
CA ASN A 109 2.85 -13.18 5.48
C ASN A 109 1.64 -12.26 5.67
N ALA A 110 0.71 -12.60 6.55
CA ALA A 110 -0.39 -11.71 6.94
C ALA A 110 0.09 -10.62 7.92
N ILE A 111 1.05 -10.95 8.79
CA ILE A 111 1.68 -9.98 9.69
C ILE A 111 2.45 -8.94 8.90
N ASP A 112 3.25 -9.36 7.93
CA ASP A 112 4.02 -8.46 7.05
C ASP A 112 3.09 -7.50 6.27
N GLU A 113 1.98 -8.03 5.76
CA GLU A 113 0.95 -7.23 5.08
C GLU A 113 0.31 -6.19 6.03
N ILE A 114 -0.03 -6.57 7.26
CA ILE A 114 -0.60 -5.67 8.26
C ILE A 114 0.40 -4.57 8.62
N GLU A 115 1.66 -4.93 8.92
CA GLU A 115 2.69 -3.94 9.23
C GLU A 115 2.91 -2.94 8.07
N ALA A 116 3.02 -3.45 6.86
CA ALA A 116 3.23 -2.62 5.69
C ALA A 116 2.02 -1.71 5.43
N SER A 117 0.79 -2.23 5.52
CA SER A 117 -0.42 -1.44 5.28
C SER A 117 -0.57 -0.30 6.30
N VAL A 118 -0.26 -0.55 7.57
CA VAL A 118 -0.35 0.45 8.64
C VAL A 118 0.77 1.48 8.53
N LYS A 119 2.02 1.05 8.37
CA LYS A 119 3.18 1.95 8.34
C LYS A 119 3.22 2.81 7.08
N TYR A 120 2.76 2.28 5.96
CA TYR A 120 2.77 3.00 4.67
C TYR A 120 1.42 3.65 4.32
N GLU A 121 0.41 3.59 5.20
CA GLU A 121 -0.95 4.11 4.94
C GLU A 121 -0.94 5.54 4.36
N GLY A 122 -0.20 6.46 4.97
CA GLY A 122 -0.13 7.85 4.52
C GLY A 122 0.49 8.01 3.13
N TYR A 123 1.51 7.21 2.82
CA TYR A 123 2.15 7.22 1.51
C TYR A 123 1.28 6.58 0.44
N ILE A 124 0.63 5.46 0.77
CA ILE A 124 -0.32 4.77 -0.12
C ILE A 124 -1.49 5.68 -0.46
N LYS A 125 -2.03 6.41 0.52
CA LYS A 125 -3.12 7.37 0.30
C LYS A 125 -2.71 8.49 -0.67
N ARG A 126 -1.52 9.08 -0.51
CA ARG A 126 -1.00 10.09 -1.44
C ARG A 126 -0.83 9.53 -2.84
N GLN A 127 -0.23 8.34 -2.97
CA GLN A 127 -0.02 7.69 -4.26
C GLN A 127 -1.35 7.38 -4.96
N LYS A 128 -2.37 6.91 -4.24
CA LYS A 128 -3.72 6.72 -4.80
C LYS A 128 -4.31 8.02 -5.32
N SER A 129 -4.19 9.13 -4.57
CA SER A 129 -4.65 10.44 -5.03
C SER A 129 -3.93 10.94 -6.29
N GLU A 130 -2.63 10.63 -6.43
CA GLU A 130 -1.87 10.93 -7.66
C GLU A 130 -2.36 10.10 -8.84
N ILE A 131 -2.60 8.80 -8.64
CA ILE A 131 -3.15 7.91 -9.67
C ILE A 131 -4.51 8.42 -10.14
N GLU A 132 -5.42 8.75 -9.22
CA GLU A 132 -6.75 9.28 -9.56
C GLU A 132 -6.66 10.60 -10.33
N ARG A 133 -5.68 11.46 -10.00
CA ARG A 133 -5.44 12.69 -10.74
C ARG A 133 -4.93 12.42 -12.15
N LEU A 134 -3.98 11.50 -12.30
CA LEU A 134 -3.45 11.10 -13.60
C LEU A 134 -4.53 10.47 -14.48
N GLN A 135 -5.34 9.55 -13.93
CA GLN A 135 -6.44 8.93 -14.66
C GLN A 135 -7.49 9.94 -15.14
N ARG A 136 -7.79 10.97 -14.33
CA ARG A 136 -8.68 12.05 -14.76
C ARG A 136 -8.12 12.87 -15.91
N ASN A 137 -6.81 13.04 -15.95
CA ASN A 137 -6.13 13.81 -16.98
C ASN A 137 -5.82 12.99 -18.24
N GLU A 138 -5.77 11.65 -18.11
CA GLU A 138 -5.42 10.74 -19.21
C GLU A 138 -6.34 10.87 -20.43
N ASN A 139 -7.63 11.13 -20.18
CA ASN A 139 -8.63 11.34 -21.24
C ASN A 139 -8.82 12.81 -21.64
N THR A 140 -7.96 13.72 -21.15
CA THR A 140 -8.05 15.13 -21.53
C THR A 140 -7.59 15.30 -22.97
N PRO A 141 -8.46 15.77 -23.90
CA PRO A 141 -8.11 15.86 -25.29
C PRO A 141 -7.02 16.93 -25.52
N ILE A 142 -6.03 16.60 -26.31
CA ILE A 142 -5.02 17.54 -26.76
C ILE A 142 -5.54 18.23 -28.02
N PRO A 143 -5.59 19.58 -28.08
CA PRO A 143 -6.06 20.29 -29.26
C PRO A 143 -5.21 19.95 -30.50
N GLU A 144 -5.84 19.64 -31.63
CA GLU A 144 -5.14 19.25 -32.88
C GLU A 144 -4.18 20.32 -33.41
N HIS A 145 -4.44 21.59 -33.06
CA HIS A 145 -3.64 22.74 -33.53
C HIS A 145 -2.48 23.08 -32.58
N ILE A 146 -2.19 22.25 -31.55
CA ILE A 146 -1.11 22.52 -30.60
C ILE A 146 0.25 22.55 -31.33
N ASN A 147 1.03 23.59 -31.05
CA ASN A 147 2.40 23.71 -31.52
C ASN A 147 3.37 23.33 -30.42
N TYR A 148 3.90 22.11 -30.46
CA TYR A 148 4.81 21.57 -29.45
C TYR A 148 6.14 22.33 -29.34
N GLU A 149 6.59 23.03 -30.42
CA GLU A 149 7.79 23.86 -30.40
C GLU A 149 7.68 25.03 -29.41
N ARG A 150 6.45 25.54 -29.22
CA ARG A 150 6.16 26.66 -28.31
C ARG A 150 5.91 26.25 -26.89
N VAL A 151 5.82 24.95 -26.58
CA VAL A 151 5.60 24.47 -25.22
C VAL A 151 6.90 24.60 -24.44
N VAL A 152 6.84 25.43 -23.38
CA VAL A 152 7.98 25.65 -22.49
C VAL A 152 8.18 24.44 -21.58
N GLY A 153 9.45 24.05 -21.34
CA GLY A 153 9.79 22.94 -20.45
C GLY A 153 9.93 21.56 -21.11
N LEU A 154 9.61 21.43 -22.39
CA LEU A 154 9.88 20.21 -23.14
C LEU A 154 11.30 20.21 -23.73
N SER A 155 12.01 19.08 -23.64
CA SER A 155 13.27 18.88 -24.35
C SER A 155 13.05 18.80 -25.87
N ASN A 156 14.08 19.09 -26.67
CA ASN A 156 13.99 19.03 -28.13
C ASN A 156 13.57 17.62 -28.62
N GLU A 157 14.08 16.57 -28.02
CA GLU A 157 13.70 15.19 -28.35
C GLU A 157 12.20 14.94 -28.09
N VAL A 158 11.67 15.41 -26.94
CA VAL A 158 10.24 15.26 -26.61
C VAL A 158 9.37 16.06 -27.57
N LYS A 159 9.77 17.29 -27.91
CA LYS A 159 9.07 18.13 -28.92
C LYS A 159 8.97 17.43 -30.27
N GLN A 160 10.08 16.86 -30.72
CA GLN A 160 10.12 16.12 -31.99
C GLN A 160 9.18 14.92 -31.96
N LYS A 161 9.30 14.06 -30.92
CA LYS A 161 8.45 12.87 -30.77
C LYS A 161 6.95 13.20 -30.69
N LEU A 162 6.58 14.25 -29.93
CA LEU A 162 5.19 14.69 -29.85
C LEU A 162 4.67 15.25 -31.16
N SER A 163 5.51 15.99 -31.92
CA SER A 163 5.16 16.54 -33.24
C SER A 163 4.94 15.43 -34.27
N GLU A 164 5.72 14.33 -34.20
CA GLU A 164 5.61 13.15 -35.07
C GLU A 164 4.39 12.27 -34.68
N ALA A 165 4.23 11.96 -33.38
CA ALA A 165 3.18 11.06 -32.90
C ALA A 165 1.79 11.70 -32.85
N ARG A 166 1.70 13.01 -32.66
CA ARG A 166 0.45 13.78 -32.50
C ARG A 166 -0.59 13.06 -31.66
N PRO A 167 -0.29 12.81 -30.37
CA PRO A 167 -1.21 12.11 -29.48
C PRO A 167 -2.52 12.89 -29.33
N LYS A 168 -3.63 12.17 -29.17
CA LYS A 168 -4.97 12.75 -29.01
C LYS A 168 -5.32 13.07 -27.54
N SER A 169 -4.63 12.40 -26.60
CA SER A 169 -4.79 12.57 -25.14
C SER A 169 -3.47 12.27 -24.44
#